data_8bb7cefd255991aa04b1f42760dd52e9
#
_entry.id   8bb7cefd255991aa04b1f42760dd52e9
#
_cell.length_a   1.000
_cell.length_b   1.000
_cell.length_c   1.000
_cell.angle_alpha   90.00
_cell.angle_beta   90.00
_cell.angle_gamma   90.00
#
_symmetry.space_group_name_H-M   'P 1'
#
loop_
_entity.id
_entity.type
_entity.pdbx_description
1 polymer ?
#
loop_
_entity_poly.entity_id
_entity_poly.type
_entity_poly.pdbx_seq_one_letter_code
_entity_poly.pdbx_strand_id
1 'polypeptide(L)'
;MEYFGGKYDVIVIGAGHAGIEAALAAARLGVSTAVFTINLDWVGNMPCNPSIGGTSKGHLVREIDALGGEMGKAADKYSLQSRMLNLGKGPAVHSLRAQIDRREYSAGMKHTLELTQNLDIRQGEIVDLYKSGDEWFVKTRLEALFCAKAVVLATGTFLGGRVYIGDVTYESGPDGMFPANALSEALYKLNIPLRRFKTGTPSRVNRRSIDFTELEVQHGDERTVPFSFDTKENPQNKVVCHITYTNERTKQIILDNLHRSPMYSGKIEGKGPRYCPSFEDKIVRFGDKERHQLFIEPCGENTEEMYLQGLSSSLPEDVQLDFIHTIKGLENAQVMRPAYAIEYDCVDPTALKATLEFNDLDGLYGAGQFNGSSGYEEAAAQGLVAGINAALKIKGEEPLILDRGGSYIGTLIDDLVTKGCSDPYRMMTSRSEYRLVLRQDNADIRLTPIGHKIGLISDERFARFNEKQELIKKELDRVRSFSVPISDELQQILIDKGTAPMKTGCKMIELLRRPQITYDDLKVVDKNRPDLPYEIFEQVEISIKYEGYIKKQEAQIKEMRRIEAKQIPADIDYSSLKGLRLEAVEKLAKIRPQNLGQASRISGVNPADITALNIILESMSNDR
;
A
#
# COMPACT_ATOMS: atom_id res chain seq x y z
N MET A 1 6.31 12.06 -38.67
CA MET A 1 7.80 12.06 -38.76
C MET A 1 8.32 12.14 -37.33
N GLU A 2 9.15 11.21 -36.95
CA GLU A 2 9.76 11.21 -35.62
C GLU A 2 10.61 12.46 -35.41
N TYR A 3 10.59 12.99 -34.19
CA TYR A 3 11.43 14.10 -33.79
C TYR A 3 11.92 13.90 -32.35
N PHE A 4 13.09 14.44 -32.05
CA PHE A 4 13.67 14.37 -30.72
C PHE A 4 12.93 15.28 -29.75
N GLY A 5 12.30 14.70 -28.73
CA GLY A 5 11.47 15.39 -27.74
C GLY A 5 12.24 15.87 -26.51
N GLY A 6 13.38 15.24 -26.21
CA GLY A 6 14.20 15.60 -25.04
C GLY A 6 14.95 14.44 -24.41
N LYS A 7 15.82 14.76 -23.46
CA LYS A 7 16.64 13.79 -22.71
C LYS A 7 16.49 14.05 -21.21
N TYR A 8 16.34 12.96 -20.47
CA TYR A 8 16.23 12.96 -19.01
C TYR A 8 17.17 11.89 -18.41
N ASP A 9 17.38 11.92 -17.12
CA ASP A 9 18.02 10.81 -16.42
C ASP A 9 17.01 9.69 -16.15
N VAL A 10 15.79 10.06 -15.73
CA VAL A 10 14.69 9.13 -15.45
C VAL A 10 13.43 9.54 -16.22
N ILE A 11 12.77 8.58 -16.86
CA ILE A 11 11.42 8.75 -17.40
C ILE A 11 10.47 7.82 -16.63
N VAL A 12 9.35 8.38 -16.14
CA VAL A 12 8.27 7.63 -15.48
C VAL A 12 7.06 7.57 -16.41
N ILE A 13 6.54 6.38 -16.66
CA ILE A 13 5.39 6.15 -17.54
C ILE A 13 4.15 5.84 -16.70
N GLY A 14 3.25 6.83 -16.61
CA GLY A 14 2.04 6.81 -15.79
C GLY A 14 2.16 7.69 -14.55
N ALA A 15 1.18 8.57 -14.31
CA ALA A 15 1.09 9.47 -13.15
C ALA A 15 -0.03 9.04 -12.16
N GLY A 16 -0.21 7.73 -11.96
CA GLY A 16 -0.93 7.17 -10.83
C GLY A 16 -0.09 7.24 -9.55
N HIS A 17 -0.56 6.66 -8.44
CA HIS A 17 0.13 6.74 -7.15
C HIS A 17 1.58 6.23 -7.20
N ALA A 18 1.86 5.18 -7.97
CA ALA A 18 3.23 4.69 -8.16
C ALA A 18 4.09 5.68 -8.93
N GLY A 19 3.58 6.21 -10.05
CA GLY A 19 4.34 7.14 -10.88
C GLY A 19 4.62 8.47 -10.20
N ILE A 20 3.67 8.98 -9.40
CA ILE A 20 3.86 10.19 -8.61
C ILE A 20 5.02 10.02 -7.62
N GLU A 21 4.98 8.97 -6.81
CA GLU A 21 6.03 8.72 -5.81
C GLU A 21 7.39 8.45 -6.47
N ALA A 22 7.42 7.73 -7.60
CA ALA A 22 8.65 7.48 -8.34
C ALA A 22 9.25 8.77 -8.90
N ALA A 23 8.43 9.61 -9.54
CA ALA A 23 8.88 10.87 -10.12
C ALA A 23 9.36 11.86 -9.06
N LEU A 24 8.61 12.02 -7.97
CA LEU A 24 8.98 12.88 -6.84
C LEU A 24 10.28 12.42 -6.17
N ALA A 25 10.43 11.11 -5.94
CA ALA A 25 11.64 10.55 -5.34
C ALA A 25 12.86 10.82 -6.21
N ALA A 26 12.80 10.50 -7.51
CA ALA A 26 13.91 10.70 -8.42
C ALA A 26 14.30 12.19 -8.52
N ALA A 27 13.32 13.07 -8.74
CA ALA A 27 13.57 14.50 -8.89
C ALA A 27 14.13 15.15 -7.59
N ARG A 28 13.59 14.78 -6.42
CA ARG A 28 14.06 15.26 -5.11
C ARG A 28 15.48 14.78 -4.78
N LEU A 29 15.89 13.64 -5.33
CA LEU A 29 17.26 13.15 -5.26
C LEU A 29 18.21 13.83 -6.27
N GLY A 30 17.71 14.81 -7.02
CA GLY A 30 18.52 15.68 -7.87
C GLY A 30 18.77 15.17 -9.28
N VAL A 31 18.07 14.11 -9.75
CA VAL A 31 18.18 13.65 -11.13
C VAL A 31 17.09 14.24 -12.00
N SER A 32 17.42 14.56 -13.26
CA SER A 32 16.48 15.13 -14.23
C SER A 32 15.42 14.08 -14.58
N THR A 33 14.15 14.40 -14.32
CA THR A 33 13.05 13.45 -14.39
C THR A 33 11.92 13.97 -15.26
N ALA A 34 11.31 13.09 -16.07
CA ALA A 34 10.02 13.38 -16.71
C ALA A 34 8.98 12.33 -16.31
N VAL A 35 7.75 12.77 -16.07
CA VAL A 35 6.61 11.86 -15.90
C VAL A 35 5.59 12.08 -17.00
N PHE A 36 5.23 10.99 -17.69
CA PHE A 36 4.22 10.99 -18.75
C PHE A 36 2.90 10.46 -18.23
N THR A 37 1.82 11.14 -18.56
CA THR A 37 0.45 10.70 -18.27
C THR A 37 -0.44 10.84 -19.50
N ILE A 38 -1.41 9.97 -19.64
CA ILE A 38 -2.41 10.05 -20.72
C ILE A 38 -3.24 11.33 -20.60
N ASN A 39 -3.51 11.76 -19.35
CA ASN A 39 -4.30 12.95 -19.10
C ASN A 39 -3.84 13.65 -17.81
N LEU A 40 -3.51 14.94 -17.91
CA LEU A 40 -3.03 15.76 -16.80
C LEU A 40 -4.08 16.01 -15.71
N ASP A 41 -5.37 15.94 -16.05
CA ASP A 41 -6.46 16.17 -15.09
C ASP A 41 -6.80 14.92 -14.25
N TRP A 42 -6.08 13.81 -14.50
CA TRP A 42 -6.27 12.53 -13.82
C TRP A 42 -5.03 12.01 -13.09
N VAL A 43 -4.09 12.91 -12.79
CA VAL A 43 -2.94 12.60 -11.93
C VAL A 43 -3.43 12.13 -10.56
N GLY A 44 -2.89 11.03 -10.05
CA GLY A 44 -3.30 10.47 -8.76
C GLY A 44 -4.78 10.08 -8.67
N ASN A 45 -5.41 9.74 -9.80
CA ASN A 45 -6.83 9.38 -9.83
C ASN A 45 -7.15 8.19 -8.92
N MET A 46 -8.31 8.26 -8.28
CA MET A 46 -8.88 7.22 -7.43
C MET A 46 -10.14 6.62 -8.08
N PRO A 47 -10.01 5.74 -9.09
CA PRO A 47 -11.16 5.20 -9.81
C PRO A 47 -11.96 4.18 -9.00
N CYS A 48 -11.38 3.64 -7.93
CA CYS A 48 -12.04 2.77 -6.97
C CYS A 48 -12.54 3.59 -5.75
N ASN A 49 -12.30 3.15 -4.52
CA ASN A 49 -12.75 3.86 -3.32
C ASN A 49 -12.02 5.20 -3.12
N PRO A 50 -12.74 6.27 -2.73
CA PRO A 50 -12.15 7.56 -2.43
C PRO A 50 -11.56 7.59 -1.01
N SER A 51 -10.64 6.69 -0.72
CA SER A 51 -10.03 6.57 0.60
C SER A 51 -8.59 6.08 0.53
N ILE A 52 -7.77 6.53 1.48
CA ILE A 52 -6.38 6.11 1.69
C ILE A 52 -6.26 5.48 3.07
N GLY A 53 -5.45 4.41 3.17
CA GLY A 53 -5.24 3.66 4.40
C GLY A 53 -6.25 2.53 4.61
N GLY A 54 -6.44 2.13 5.87
CA GLY A 54 -7.15 0.93 6.25
C GLY A 54 -6.22 -0.18 6.72
N THR A 55 -6.75 -1.34 7.05
CA THR A 55 -5.98 -2.44 7.65
C THR A 55 -4.74 -2.78 6.81
N SER A 56 -3.56 -2.72 7.41
CA SER A 56 -2.22 -2.82 6.81
C SER A 56 -1.82 -1.71 5.83
N LYS A 57 -2.76 -1.05 5.20
CA LYS A 57 -2.51 0.03 4.23
C LYS A 57 -2.08 1.32 4.93
N GLY A 58 -2.68 1.64 6.09
CA GLY A 58 -2.21 2.74 6.93
C GLY A 58 -0.74 2.59 7.34
N HIS A 59 -0.26 1.36 7.52
CA HIS A 59 1.17 1.07 7.76
C HIS A 59 2.03 1.49 6.56
N LEU A 60 1.62 1.11 5.33
CA LEU A 60 2.33 1.49 4.11
C LEU A 60 2.40 3.01 3.95
N VAL A 61 1.28 3.74 4.15
CA VAL A 61 1.26 5.21 4.02
C VAL A 61 2.22 5.87 5.00
N ARG A 62 2.22 5.41 6.27
CA ARG A 62 3.15 5.89 7.28
C ARG A 62 4.62 5.58 6.94
N GLU A 63 4.89 4.43 6.36
CA GLU A 63 6.23 4.06 5.91
C GLU A 63 6.67 4.85 4.68
N ILE A 64 5.78 5.11 3.73
CA ILE A 64 6.01 5.99 2.58
C ILE A 64 6.39 7.39 3.08
N ASP A 65 5.61 7.95 4.00
CA ASP A 65 5.89 9.28 4.59
C ASP A 65 7.23 9.30 5.35
N ALA A 66 7.51 8.28 6.15
CA ALA A 66 8.74 8.17 6.91
C ALA A 66 10.01 8.10 6.04
N LEU A 67 9.90 7.60 4.81
CA LEU A 67 10.97 7.62 3.81
C LEU A 67 11.05 8.93 3.01
N GLY A 68 10.07 9.82 3.13
CA GLY A 68 10.04 11.10 2.41
C GLY A 68 9.07 11.16 1.22
N GLY A 69 8.17 10.16 1.09
CA GLY A 69 7.10 10.18 0.09
C GLY A 69 6.01 11.21 0.36
N GLU A 70 5.07 11.36 -0.57
CA GLU A 70 4.08 12.45 -0.60
C GLU A 70 2.67 12.01 -0.19
N MET A 71 2.31 10.73 -0.38
CA MET A 71 0.94 10.25 -0.19
C MET A 71 0.36 10.59 1.19
N GLY A 72 1.16 10.47 2.26
CA GLY A 72 0.73 10.77 3.62
C GLY A 72 0.33 12.23 3.80
N LYS A 73 1.15 13.17 3.32
CA LYS A 73 0.90 14.61 3.37
C LYS A 73 -0.35 15.01 2.58
N ALA A 74 -0.48 14.46 1.37
CA ALA A 74 -1.63 14.71 0.52
C ALA A 74 -2.92 14.11 1.13
N ALA A 75 -2.84 12.91 1.71
CA ALA A 75 -3.98 12.29 2.40
C ALA A 75 -4.47 13.14 3.58
N ASP A 76 -3.55 13.70 4.38
CA ASP A 76 -3.91 14.58 5.50
C ASP A 76 -4.59 15.88 5.00
N LYS A 77 -4.01 16.51 3.97
CA LYS A 77 -4.47 17.78 3.43
C LYS A 77 -5.86 17.69 2.80
N TYR A 78 -6.14 16.60 2.09
CA TYR A 78 -7.40 16.41 1.36
C TYR A 78 -8.35 15.42 2.03
N SER A 79 -8.14 15.16 3.33
CA SER A 79 -9.01 14.33 4.16
C SER A 79 -10.37 14.96 4.36
N LEU A 80 -11.41 14.16 4.22
CA LEU A 80 -12.81 14.50 4.53
C LEU A 80 -13.24 13.89 5.87
N GLN A 81 -12.74 12.70 6.20
CA GLN A 81 -13.03 12.00 7.44
C GLN A 81 -11.87 11.05 7.78
N SER A 82 -11.48 11.00 9.04
CA SER A 82 -10.40 10.13 9.53
C SER A 82 -10.92 9.17 10.60
N ARG A 83 -10.46 7.92 10.54
CA ARG A 83 -10.75 6.87 11.52
C ARG A 83 -9.56 5.96 11.76
N MET A 84 -9.34 5.60 13.02
CA MET A 84 -8.42 4.54 13.40
C MET A 84 -9.18 3.21 13.49
N LEU A 85 -8.82 2.27 12.61
CA LEU A 85 -9.42 0.95 12.58
C LEU A 85 -8.72 -0.01 13.54
N ASN A 86 -9.45 -1.03 14.01
CA ASN A 86 -8.95 -2.11 14.86
C ASN A 86 -8.48 -1.69 16.26
N LEU A 87 -8.97 -0.57 16.82
CA LEU A 87 -8.60 -0.10 18.16
C LEU A 87 -8.74 -1.17 19.25
N GLY A 88 -9.77 -2.02 19.18
CA GLY A 88 -9.98 -3.12 20.12
C GLY A 88 -9.05 -4.33 19.96
N LYS A 89 -8.15 -4.33 18.94
CA LYS A 89 -7.28 -5.48 18.63
C LYS A 89 -5.80 -5.26 18.99
N GLY A 90 -5.48 -4.09 19.53
CA GLY A 90 -4.12 -3.72 19.95
C GLY A 90 -3.26 -3.09 18.84
N PRO A 91 -2.12 -2.45 19.22
CA PRO A 91 -1.36 -1.53 18.38
C PRO A 91 -0.72 -2.18 17.15
N ALA A 92 -0.49 -3.49 17.17
CA ALA A 92 0.08 -4.23 16.04
C ALA A 92 -0.79 -4.19 14.76
N VAL A 93 -2.08 -3.85 14.88
CA VAL A 93 -3.04 -3.82 13.77
C VAL A 93 -3.87 -2.55 13.73
N HIS A 94 -3.61 -1.58 14.60
CA HIS A 94 -4.18 -0.24 14.48
C HIS A 94 -3.86 0.29 13.09
N SER A 95 -4.85 0.80 12.39
CA SER A 95 -4.68 1.19 11.00
C SER A 95 -5.51 2.41 10.68
N LEU A 96 -4.84 3.50 10.38
CA LEU A 96 -5.47 4.75 9.99
C LEU A 96 -6.13 4.61 8.62
N ARG A 97 -7.33 5.18 8.47
CA ARG A 97 -8.05 5.31 7.21
C ARG A 97 -8.65 6.71 7.10
N ALA A 98 -8.40 7.37 5.98
CA ALA A 98 -9.02 8.63 5.65
C ALA A 98 -9.91 8.51 4.41
N GLN A 99 -11.11 9.09 4.49
CA GLN A 99 -11.93 9.41 3.33
C GLN A 99 -11.35 10.65 2.67
N ILE A 100 -11.18 10.62 1.35
CA ILE A 100 -10.44 11.63 0.61
C ILE A 100 -11.36 12.35 -0.38
N ASP A 101 -11.21 13.68 -0.49
CA ASP A 101 -11.72 14.39 -1.64
C ASP A 101 -10.88 14.03 -2.87
N ARG A 102 -11.42 13.16 -3.73
CA ARG A 102 -10.68 12.59 -4.85
C ARG A 102 -10.26 13.63 -5.89
N ARG A 103 -11.02 14.71 -6.05
CA ARG A 103 -10.72 15.76 -7.03
C ARG A 103 -9.66 16.71 -6.51
N GLU A 104 -9.82 17.16 -5.28
CA GLU A 104 -8.83 18.01 -4.63
C GLU A 104 -7.48 17.30 -4.46
N TYR A 105 -7.52 16.01 -4.11
CA TYR A 105 -6.30 15.18 -4.03
C TYR A 105 -5.59 15.09 -5.39
N SER A 106 -6.33 14.81 -6.46
CA SER A 106 -5.78 14.72 -7.82
C SER A 106 -5.17 16.05 -8.27
N ALA A 107 -5.90 17.15 -8.10
CA ALA A 107 -5.43 18.49 -8.42
C ALA A 107 -4.17 18.87 -7.60
N GLY A 108 -4.19 18.56 -6.31
CA GLY A 108 -3.06 18.83 -5.42
C GLY A 108 -1.82 18.02 -5.73
N MET A 109 -1.96 16.74 -6.07
CA MET A 109 -0.83 15.90 -6.47
C MET A 109 -0.23 16.36 -7.80
N LYS A 110 -1.07 16.75 -8.78
CA LYS A 110 -0.61 17.40 -10.01
C LYS A 110 0.21 18.64 -9.70
N HIS A 111 -0.31 19.52 -8.85
CA HIS A 111 0.37 20.76 -8.49
C HIS A 111 1.70 20.51 -7.76
N THR A 112 1.76 19.49 -6.91
CA THR A 112 3.02 19.05 -6.27
C THR A 112 4.07 18.64 -7.31
N LEU A 113 3.68 17.87 -8.34
CA LEU A 113 4.59 17.51 -9.42
C LEU A 113 5.07 18.75 -10.20
N GLU A 114 4.16 19.69 -10.52
CA GLU A 114 4.46 20.91 -11.26
C GLU A 114 5.45 21.83 -10.53
N LEU A 115 5.41 21.86 -9.20
CA LEU A 115 6.29 22.69 -8.36
C LEU A 115 7.63 22.03 -8.02
N THR A 116 7.77 20.72 -8.29
CA THR A 116 8.99 19.99 -7.91
C THR A 116 10.13 20.32 -8.89
N GLN A 117 11.26 20.75 -8.36
CA GLN A 117 12.46 20.99 -9.16
C GLN A 117 12.97 19.71 -9.82
N ASN A 118 13.62 19.82 -10.96
CA ASN A 118 14.13 18.71 -11.78
C ASN A 118 13.05 17.76 -12.31
N LEU A 119 11.77 18.16 -12.30
CA LEU A 119 10.66 17.33 -12.74
C LEU A 119 9.81 18.04 -13.80
N ASP A 120 9.69 17.40 -14.96
CA ASP A 120 8.76 17.78 -16.01
C ASP A 120 7.56 16.83 -16.01
N ILE A 121 6.34 17.38 -15.96
CA ILE A 121 5.11 16.60 -16.17
C ILE A 121 4.60 16.82 -17.59
N ARG A 122 4.30 15.74 -18.32
CA ARG A 122 3.88 15.78 -19.71
C ARG A 122 2.65 14.93 -19.99
N GLN A 123 1.69 15.50 -20.71
CA GLN A 123 0.61 14.72 -21.28
C GLN A 123 1.09 14.06 -22.57
N GLY A 124 1.00 12.74 -22.62
CA GLY A 124 1.35 11.95 -23.80
C GLY A 124 1.18 10.46 -23.53
N GLU A 125 0.58 9.77 -24.49
CA GLU A 125 0.53 8.31 -24.47
C GLU A 125 1.85 7.76 -25.01
N ILE A 126 2.49 6.92 -24.22
CA ILE A 126 3.67 6.17 -24.65
C ILE A 126 3.22 4.94 -25.41
N VAL A 127 3.74 4.77 -26.63
CA VAL A 127 3.34 3.70 -27.55
C VAL A 127 4.47 2.73 -27.86
N ASP A 128 5.71 3.12 -27.62
CA ASP A 128 6.88 2.25 -27.86
C ASP A 128 7.98 2.52 -26.84
N LEU A 129 8.78 1.50 -26.57
CA LEU A 129 9.88 1.52 -25.62
C LEU A 129 10.95 0.52 -26.09
N TYR A 130 12.19 0.99 -26.26
CA TYR A 130 13.32 0.15 -26.64
C TYR A 130 14.64 0.66 -26.07
N LYS A 131 15.63 -0.21 -25.95
CA LYS A 131 16.98 0.14 -25.50
C LYS A 131 17.94 0.21 -26.68
N SER A 132 18.78 1.23 -26.72
CA SER A 132 19.86 1.36 -27.71
C SER A 132 21.13 1.86 -27.00
N GLY A 133 22.16 1.04 -27.01
CA GLY A 133 23.33 1.28 -26.15
C GLY A 133 22.95 1.26 -24.67
N ASP A 134 23.38 2.27 -23.94
CA ASP A 134 23.09 2.39 -22.51
C ASP A 134 21.83 3.22 -22.19
N GLU A 135 21.10 3.66 -23.21
CA GLU A 135 19.93 4.53 -23.07
C GLU A 135 18.65 3.82 -23.49
N TRP A 136 17.58 4.13 -22.78
CA TRP A 136 16.21 3.80 -23.12
C TRP A 136 15.59 4.88 -23.98
N PHE A 137 14.88 4.49 -25.03
CA PHE A 137 14.12 5.37 -25.90
C PHE A 137 12.64 5.12 -25.70
N VAL A 138 11.89 6.20 -25.47
CA VAL A 138 10.46 6.21 -25.17
C VAL A 138 9.76 7.04 -26.24
N LYS A 139 8.86 6.41 -27.00
CA LYS A 139 8.13 7.06 -28.09
C LYS A 139 6.71 7.37 -27.70
N THR A 140 6.28 8.61 -27.95
CA THR A 140 4.88 9.01 -27.79
C THR A 140 4.06 8.73 -29.05
N ARG A 141 2.72 8.66 -28.90
CA ARG A 141 1.79 8.56 -30.05
C ARG A 141 1.92 9.71 -31.06
N LEU A 142 2.39 10.87 -30.63
CA LEU A 142 2.63 12.04 -31.48
C LEU A 142 4.03 12.06 -32.11
N GLU A 143 4.70 10.90 -32.16
CA GLU A 143 6.00 10.70 -32.79
C GLU A 143 7.19 11.40 -32.11
N ALA A 144 7.01 11.94 -30.89
CA ALA A 144 8.13 12.47 -30.11
C ALA A 144 8.94 11.32 -29.49
N LEU A 145 10.25 11.36 -29.66
CA LEU A 145 11.19 10.39 -29.12
C LEU A 145 11.98 11.02 -27.97
N PHE A 146 11.85 10.45 -26.79
CA PHE A 146 12.60 10.85 -25.59
C PHE A 146 13.61 9.78 -25.23
N CYS A 147 14.74 10.16 -24.62
CA CYS A 147 15.70 9.18 -24.11
C CYS A 147 16.00 9.40 -22.62
N ALA A 148 16.31 8.30 -21.93
CA ALA A 148 16.69 8.32 -20.53
C ALA A 148 17.64 7.16 -20.19
N LYS A 149 18.40 7.30 -19.09
CA LYS A 149 19.21 6.21 -18.53
C LYS A 149 18.37 5.16 -17.80
N ALA A 150 17.26 5.60 -17.20
CA ALA A 150 16.32 4.69 -16.52
C ALA A 150 14.87 5.03 -16.85
N VAL A 151 14.02 3.98 -16.86
CA VAL A 151 12.57 4.10 -17.09
C VAL A 151 11.83 3.35 -15.99
N VAL A 152 10.76 3.96 -15.45
CA VAL A 152 9.85 3.35 -14.47
C VAL A 152 8.48 3.15 -15.11
N LEU A 153 8.05 1.89 -15.21
CA LEU A 153 6.73 1.51 -15.71
C LEU A 153 5.72 1.52 -14.55
N ALA A 154 4.80 2.49 -14.56
CA ALA A 154 3.76 2.70 -13.54
C ALA A 154 2.37 2.80 -14.17
N THR A 155 2.07 1.90 -15.12
CA THR A 155 0.92 1.95 -16.03
C THR A 155 -0.44 1.65 -15.40
N GLY A 156 -0.47 1.15 -14.17
CA GLY A 156 -1.71 0.88 -13.43
C GLY A 156 -2.63 -0.11 -14.16
N THR A 157 -3.90 0.25 -14.32
CA THR A 157 -4.93 -0.56 -15.00
C THR A 157 -5.17 -0.14 -16.46
N PHE A 158 -4.29 0.67 -17.04
CA PHE A 158 -4.44 1.17 -18.41
C PHE A 158 -3.84 0.25 -19.46
N LEU A 159 -2.82 -0.54 -19.11
CA LEU A 159 -2.09 -1.40 -20.02
C LEU A 159 -3.01 -2.55 -20.49
N GLY A 160 -3.31 -2.59 -21.79
CA GLY A 160 -4.24 -3.56 -22.36
C GLY A 160 -5.65 -3.45 -21.75
N GLY A 161 -6.07 -2.25 -21.30
CA GLY A 161 -7.28 -2.03 -20.52
C GLY A 161 -8.57 -2.37 -21.29
N ARG A 162 -9.47 -3.17 -20.67
CA ARG A 162 -10.77 -3.56 -21.23
C ARG A 162 -11.83 -3.58 -20.15
N VAL A 163 -12.91 -2.85 -20.38
CA VAL A 163 -14.06 -2.71 -19.45
C VAL A 163 -15.16 -3.69 -19.82
N TYR A 164 -15.82 -4.24 -18.79
CA TYR A 164 -16.94 -5.18 -18.90
C TYR A 164 -18.11 -4.72 -18.04
N ILE A 165 -19.29 -4.62 -18.64
CA ILE A 165 -20.59 -4.36 -17.99
C ILE A 165 -21.61 -5.31 -18.61
N GLY A 166 -21.89 -6.43 -17.97
CA GLY A 166 -22.72 -7.48 -18.55
C GLY A 166 -22.17 -7.99 -19.88
N ASP A 167 -22.99 -7.90 -20.92
CA ASP A 167 -22.61 -8.33 -22.27
C ASP A 167 -21.76 -7.29 -23.02
N VAL A 168 -21.73 -6.05 -22.56
CA VAL A 168 -21.00 -4.96 -23.20
C VAL A 168 -19.53 -5.01 -22.79
N THR A 169 -18.66 -5.00 -23.79
CA THR A 169 -17.20 -5.00 -23.62
C THR A 169 -16.57 -4.00 -24.56
N TYR A 170 -15.66 -3.17 -24.07
CA TYR A 170 -14.95 -2.18 -24.88
C TYR A 170 -13.56 -1.88 -24.31
N GLU A 171 -12.66 -1.45 -25.18
CA GLU A 171 -11.32 -1.01 -24.79
C GLU A 171 -11.40 0.33 -24.08
N SER A 172 -10.94 0.35 -22.82
CA SER A 172 -10.92 1.55 -21.99
C SER A 172 -10.01 1.36 -20.79
N GLY A 173 -9.41 2.44 -20.32
CA GLY A 173 -8.92 2.56 -18.97
C GLY A 173 -10.05 2.91 -17.99
N PRO A 174 -9.74 3.10 -16.70
CA PRO A 174 -10.73 3.52 -15.70
C PRO A 174 -11.30 4.92 -16.01
N ASP A 175 -12.53 5.16 -15.55
CA ASP A 175 -13.25 6.43 -15.70
C ASP A 175 -13.39 6.93 -17.17
N GLY A 176 -13.44 6.02 -18.15
CA GLY A 176 -13.64 6.35 -19.57
C GLY A 176 -12.39 6.90 -20.28
N MET A 177 -11.21 6.73 -19.69
CA MET A 177 -9.98 7.14 -20.35
C MET A 177 -9.47 6.10 -21.35
N PHE A 178 -8.54 6.49 -22.23
CA PHE A 178 -7.95 5.60 -23.22
C PHE A 178 -7.09 4.50 -22.57
N PRO A 179 -7.11 3.27 -23.08
CA PRO A 179 -6.19 2.22 -22.68
C PRO A 179 -4.83 2.40 -23.35
N ALA A 180 -3.77 1.84 -22.79
CA ALA A 180 -2.41 1.86 -23.36
C ALA A 180 -2.09 0.54 -24.08
N ASN A 181 -2.80 0.22 -25.17
CA ASN A 181 -2.68 -1.05 -25.87
C ASN A 181 -1.36 -1.16 -26.65
N ALA A 182 -0.91 -0.08 -27.30
CA ALA A 182 0.33 -0.09 -28.10
C ALA A 182 1.57 -0.34 -27.20
N LEU A 183 1.57 0.22 -25.99
CA LEU A 183 2.65 -0.04 -25.04
C LEU A 183 2.68 -1.51 -24.58
N SER A 184 1.51 -2.16 -24.44
CA SER A 184 1.43 -3.60 -24.15
C SER A 184 2.15 -4.42 -25.21
N GLU A 185 1.93 -4.11 -26.50
CA GLU A 185 2.61 -4.77 -27.62
C GLU A 185 4.12 -4.52 -27.60
N ALA A 186 4.57 -3.31 -27.27
CA ALA A 186 5.99 -2.97 -27.14
C ALA A 186 6.67 -3.78 -26.02
N LEU A 187 6.00 -3.95 -24.88
CA LEU A 187 6.51 -4.76 -23.77
C LEU A 187 6.59 -6.26 -24.13
N TYR A 188 5.65 -6.79 -24.91
CA TYR A 188 5.75 -8.16 -25.44
C TYR A 188 6.98 -8.33 -26.36
N LYS A 189 7.33 -7.35 -27.18
CA LYS A 189 8.53 -7.38 -28.03
C LYS A 189 9.84 -7.40 -27.21
N LEU A 190 9.81 -6.83 -26.01
CA LEU A 190 10.93 -6.90 -25.06
C LEU A 190 10.97 -8.21 -24.25
N ASN A 191 10.13 -9.19 -24.59
CA ASN A 191 9.97 -10.47 -23.89
C ASN A 191 9.61 -10.32 -22.41
N ILE A 192 8.92 -9.24 -22.01
CA ILE A 192 8.43 -9.06 -20.66
C ILE A 192 7.26 -10.02 -20.42
N PRO A 193 7.30 -10.85 -19.35
CA PRO A 193 6.26 -11.87 -19.09
C PRO A 193 4.98 -11.22 -18.55
N LEU A 194 4.11 -10.75 -19.45
CA LEU A 194 2.83 -10.16 -19.08
C LEU A 194 1.79 -11.21 -18.71
N ARG A 195 0.88 -10.82 -17.81
CA ARG A 195 -0.29 -11.58 -17.33
C ARG A 195 -1.53 -10.70 -17.35
N ARG A 196 -2.71 -11.33 -17.43
CA ARG A 196 -4.00 -10.62 -17.30
C ARG A 196 -4.52 -10.70 -15.87
N PHE A 197 -4.79 -9.53 -15.27
CA PHE A 197 -5.54 -9.43 -14.02
C PHE A 197 -6.81 -8.61 -14.23
N LYS A 198 -7.75 -8.75 -13.30
CA LYS A 198 -8.96 -7.93 -13.30
C LYS A 198 -9.14 -7.23 -11.95
N THR A 199 -9.76 -6.07 -12.00
CA THR A 199 -10.33 -5.41 -10.83
C THR A 199 -11.73 -4.89 -11.17
N GLY A 200 -12.35 -4.15 -10.26
CA GLY A 200 -13.65 -3.55 -10.52
C GLY A 200 -13.96 -2.43 -9.53
N THR A 201 -15.01 -1.70 -9.82
CA THR A 201 -15.48 -0.61 -8.99
C THR A 201 -17.01 -0.68 -8.86
N PRO A 202 -17.61 -0.27 -7.73
CA PRO A 202 -19.05 -0.18 -7.59
C PRO A 202 -19.64 1.05 -8.27
N SER A 203 -20.96 1.06 -8.36
CA SER A 203 -21.73 2.20 -8.87
C SER A 203 -21.56 3.44 -8.00
N ARG A 204 -21.70 4.61 -8.61
CA ARG A 204 -21.85 5.89 -7.92
C ARG A 204 -23.27 6.39 -8.11
N VAL A 205 -23.82 6.92 -7.03
CA VAL A 205 -25.20 7.43 -7.01
C VAL A 205 -25.23 8.89 -6.59
N ASN A 206 -26.31 9.57 -6.96
CA ASN A 206 -26.54 10.97 -6.62
C ASN A 206 -27.00 11.07 -5.15
N ARG A 207 -26.30 11.85 -4.33
CA ARG A 207 -26.59 12.08 -2.91
C ARG A 207 -28.04 12.49 -2.66
N ARG A 208 -28.62 13.33 -3.53
CA ARG A 208 -30.01 13.84 -3.40
C ARG A 208 -31.08 12.77 -3.59
N SER A 209 -30.72 11.61 -4.14
CA SER A 209 -31.62 10.47 -4.35
C SER A 209 -31.54 9.40 -3.24
N ILE A 210 -30.77 9.65 -2.19
CA ILE A 210 -30.59 8.74 -1.06
C ILE A 210 -31.47 9.18 0.10
N ASP A 211 -32.19 8.26 0.71
CA ASP A 211 -32.88 8.51 1.98
C ASP A 211 -31.96 8.21 3.17
N PHE A 212 -31.30 9.25 3.66
CA PHE A 212 -30.37 9.14 4.78
C PHE A 212 -31.06 8.91 6.13
N THR A 213 -32.37 9.16 6.25
CA THR A 213 -33.12 8.97 7.51
C THR A 213 -33.16 7.50 7.92
N GLU A 214 -33.05 6.62 6.95
CA GLU A 214 -33.07 5.16 7.12
C GLU A 214 -31.69 4.54 7.36
N LEU A 215 -30.61 5.34 7.38
CA LEU A 215 -29.23 4.87 7.37
C LEU A 215 -28.53 5.14 8.71
N GLU A 216 -27.66 4.22 9.10
CA GLU A 216 -26.77 4.40 10.24
C GLU A 216 -25.64 5.38 9.87
N VAL A 217 -25.46 6.44 10.69
CA VAL A 217 -24.39 7.42 10.50
C VAL A 217 -23.08 6.87 11.03
N GLN A 218 -22.03 6.92 10.22
CA GLN A 218 -20.67 6.61 10.61
C GLN A 218 -19.85 7.90 10.73
N HIS A 219 -19.60 8.33 11.95
CA HIS A 219 -18.75 9.48 12.26
C HIS A 219 -17.26 9.14 12.14
N GLY A 220 -16.44 10.15 11.86
CA GLY A 220 -15.00 10.08 12.05
C GLY A 220 -14.64 10.03 13.54
N ASP A 221 -13.37 9.76 13.85
CA ASP A 221 -12.90 9.76 15.23
C ASP A 221 -12.89 11.18 15.79
N GLU A 222 -13.25 11.37 17.05
CA GLU A 222 -13.20 12.68 17.73
C GLU A 222 -11.75 13.21 17.78
N ARG A 223 -10.82 12.30 18.02
CA ARG A 223 -9.40 12.58 17.97
C ARG A 223 -8.80 12.01 16.68
N THR A 224 -8.58 12.88 15.74
CA THR A 224 -7.91 12.53 14.48
C THR A 224 -6.39 12.44 14.66
N VAL A 225 -5.77 11.57 13.85
CA VAL A 225 -4.32 11.40 13.80
C VAL A 225 -3.90 11.56 12.33
N PRO A 226 -2.87 12.37 12.01
CA PRO A 226 -2.41 12.52 10.63
C PRO A 226 -1.64 11.28 10.15
N PHE A 227 -1.56 11.05 8.86
CA PHE A 227 -0.67 10.06 8.26
C PHE A 227 0.79 10.52 8.28
N SER A 228 1.03 11.77 7.93
CA SER A 228 2.39 12.29 7.87
C SER A 228 2.91 12.68 9.26
N PHE A 229 4.14 12.28 9.54
CA PHE A 229 4.88 12.73 10.73
C PHE A 229 5.32 14.20 10.64
N ASP A 230 5.07 14.85 9.49
CA ASP A 230 5.40 16.25 9.25
C ASP A 230 4.17 17.18 9.31
N THR A 231 2.96 16.60 9.33
CA THR A 231 1.70 17.35 9.44
C THR A 231 1.56 17.94 10.84
N LYS A 232 1.44 19.28 10.91
CA LYS A 232 1.37 20.01 12.19
C LYS A 232 -0.02 20.06 12.78
N GLU A 233 -1.03 20.16 11.94
CA GLU A 233 -2.43 20.25 12.36
C GLU A 233 -3.17 18.96 12.03
N ASN A 234 -3.88 18.41 12.99
CA ASN A 234 -4.66 17.19 12.77
C ASN A 234 -5.76 17.41 11.74
N PRO A 235 -5.96 16.46 10.79
CA PRO A 235 -7.06 16.52 9.82
C PRO A 235 -8.42 16.68 10.51
N GLN A 236 -9.30 17.50 9.94
CA GLN A 236 -10.64 17.72 10.46
C GLN A 236 -11.66 16.83 9.77
N ASN A 237 -12.63 16.29 10.55
CA ASN A 237 -13.76 15.58 9.99
C ASN A 237 -14.79 16.58 9.45
N LYS A 238 -14.99 16.59 8.14
CA LYS A 238 -15.90 17.52 7.44
C LYS A 238 -17.21 16.86 7.02
N VAL A 239 -17.18 15.53 6.84
CA VAL A 239 -18.31 14.74 6.35
C VAL A 239 -18.54 13.52 7.22
N VAL A 240 -19.68 12.87 7.01
CA VAL A 240 -19.99 11.55 7.56
C VAL A 240 -20.17 10.54 6.44
N CYS A 241 -19.85 9.28 6.70
CA CYS A 241 -20.26 8.16 5.87
C CYS A 241 -21.53 7.53 6.45
N HIS A 242 -22.17 6.66 5.68
CA HIS A 242 -23.36 5.96 6.14
C HIS A 242 -23.21 4.47 5.92
N ILE A 243 -23.92 3.70 6.74
CA ILE A 243 -23.92 2.23 6.68
C ILE A 243 -25.32 1.76 6.31
N THR A 244 -25.40 0.81 5.41
CA THR A 244 -26.60 0.06 5.07
C THR A 244 -26.25 -1.41 4.83
N TYR A 245 -27.23 -2.22 4.49
CA TYR A 245 -27.07 -3.65 4.33
C TYR A 245 -27.86 -4.13 3.12
N THR A 246 -27.33 -5.14 2.44
CA THR A 246 -28.07 -5.93 1.46
C THR A 246 -29.09 -6.81 2.17
N ASN A 247 -30.03 -7.38 1.42
CA ASN A 247 -31.07 -8.28 1.92
C ASN A 247 -31.26 -9.49 0.97
N GLU A 248 -32.18 -10.40 1.31
CA GLU A 248 -32.43 -11.61 0.53
C GLU A 248 -32.89 -11.31 -0.89
N ARG A 249 -33.70 -10.23 -1.11
CA ARG A 249 -34.11 -9.81 -2.45
C ARG A 249 -32.93 -9.36 -3.29
N THR A 250 -31.99 -8.61 -2.69
CA THR A 250 -30.71 -8.22 -3.35
C THR A 250 -29.96 -9.47 -3.82
N LYS A 251 -29.83 -10.48 -2.93
CA LYS A 251 -29.16 -11.73 -3.22
C LYS A 251 -29.86 -12.50 -4.35
N GLN A 252 -31.19 -12.62 -4.31
CA GLN A 252 -31.96 -13.37 -5.31
C GLN A 252 -31.80 -12.77 -6.71
N ILE A 253 -31.91 -11.44 -6.84
CA ILE A 253 -31.70 -10.75 -8.14
C ILE A 253 -30.32 -11.09 -8.74
N ILE A 254 -29.28 -11.11 -7.91
CA ILE A 254 -27.93 -11.44 -8.38
C ILE A 254 -27.85 -12.91 -8.81
N LEU A 255 -28.39 -13.83 -8.02
CA LEU A 255 -28.35 -15.27 -8.33
C LEU A 255 -29.10 -15.57 -9.64
N ASP A 256 -30.26 -14.94 -9.88
CA ASP A 256 -31.03 -15.12 -11.10
C ASP A 256 -30.30 -14.59 -12.34
N ASN A 257 -29.41 -13.63 -12.17
CA ASN A 257 -28.67 -12.97 -13.25
C ASN A 257 -27.18 -13.36 -13.35
N LEU A 258 -26.71 -14.37 -12.60
CA LEU A 258 -25.31 -14.81 -12.65
C LEU A 258 -24.84 -15.17 -14.06
N HIS A 259 -25.72 -15.75 -14.87
CA HIS A 259 -25.44 -16.12 -16.27
C HIS A 259 -25.12 -14.91 -17.16
N ARG A 260 -25.53 -13.69 -16.76
CA ARG A 260 -25.25 -12.43 -17.45
C ARG A 260 -23.95 -11.76 -16.94
N SER A 261 -23.30 -12.32 -15.91
CA SER A 261 -22.02 -11.79 -15.42
C SER A 261 -20.88 -12.22 -16.34
N PRO A 262 -20.02 -11.29 -16.80
CA PRO A 262 -18.84 -11.62 -17.61
C PRO A 262 -17.87 -12.59 -16.92
N MET A 263 -17.85 -12.61 -15.59
CA MET A 263 -17.04 -13.54 -14.81
C MET A 263 -17.55 -14.97 -14.87
N TYR A 264 -18.88 -15.14 -14.83
CA TYR A 264 -19.52 -16.47 -14.81
C TYR A 264 -19.80 -17.00 -16.22
N SER A 265 -19.86 -16.13 -17.22
CA SER A 265 -19.97 -16.51 -18.63
C SER A 265 -18.63 -16.82 -19.29
N GLY A 266 -17.50 -16.68 -18.57
CA GLY A 266 -16.15 -16.95 -19.11
C GLY A 266 -15.60 -15.89 -20.04
N LYS A 267 -16.21 -14.70 -20.13
CA LYS A 267 -15.72 -13.58 -20.95
C LYS A 267 -14.47 -12.91 -20.35
N ILE A 268 -14.37 -12.90 -19.01
CA ILE A 268 -13.22 -12.39 -18.27
C ILE A 268 -12.23 -13.55 -18.05
N GLU A 269 -11.01 -13.39 -18.55
CA GLU A 269 -9.90 -14.34 -18.37
C GLU A 269 -9.04 -13.99 -17.15
N GLY A 270 -8.96 -12.71 -16.81
CA GLY A 270 -8.13 -12.15 -15.75
C GLY A 270 -8.63 -12.55 -14.36
N LYS A 271 -7.70 -12.95 -13.50
CA LYS A 271 -8.01 -13.25 -12.10
C LYS A 271 -8.25 -11.98 -11.31
N GLY A 272 -9.30 -11.97 -10.49
CA GLY A 272 -9.66 -10.87 -9.60
C GLY A 272 -9.00 -10.94 -8.22
N PRO A 273 -8.96 -9.83 -7.47
CA PRO A 273 -8.36 -9.78 -6.15
C PRO A 273 -9.15 -10.60 -5.13
N ARG A 274 -8.47 -11.48 -4.41
CA ARG A 274 -9.06 -12.38 -3.40
C ARG A 274 -9.80 -11.64 -2.28
N TYR A 275 -9.32 -10.48 -1.88
CA TYR A 275 -9.85 -9.72 -0.72
C TYR A 275 -10.77 -8.56 -1.12
N CYS A 276 -11.04 -8.37 -2.39
CA CYS A 276 -12.05 -7.45 -2.92
C CYS A 276 -12.79 -8.14 -4.07
N PRO A 277 -13.48 -9.26 -3.78
CA PRO A 277 -14.26 -9.96 -4.78
C PRO A 277 -15.39 -9.05 -5.26
N SER A 278 -15.85 -9.28 -6.49
CA SER A 278 -17.10 -8.66 -6.96
C SER A 278 -18.26 -9.05 -6.05
N PHE A 279 -19.35 -8.32 -6.12
CA PHE A 279 -20.48 -8.59 -5.25
C PHE A 279 -21.14 -9.94 -5.60
N GLU A 280 -21.16 -10.31 -6.88
CA GLU A 280 -21.58 -11.64 -7.36
C GLU A 280 -20.75 -12.76 -6.69
N ASP A 281 -19.42 -12.59 -6.65
CA ASP A 281 -18.54 -13.54 -5.98
C ASP A 281 -18.82 -13.65 -4.47
N LYS A 282 -19.13 -12.53 -3.81
CA LYS A 282 -19.48 -12.56 -2.38
C LYS A 282 -20.75 -13.34 -2.13
N ILE A 283 -21.76 -13.14 -2.94
CA ILE A 283 -23.06 -13.86 -2.85
C ILE A 283 -22.85 -15.36 -3.04
N VAL A 284 -22.07 -15.76 -4.03
CA VAL A 284 -21.81 -17.19 -4.31
C VAL A 284 -20.94 -17.82 -3.21
N ARG A 285 -19.85 -17.17 -2.80
CA ARG A 285 -18.90 -17.73 -1.82
C ARG A 285 -19.42 -17.72 -0.39
N PHE A 286 -20.27 -16.78 -0.05
CA PHE A 286 -20.81 -16.58 1.31
C PHE A 286 -22.34 -16.64 1.31
N GLY A 287 -22.89 -17.63 0.59
CA GLY A 287 -24.33 -17.84 0.41
C GLY A 287 -25.13 -18.00 1.71
N ASP A 288 -24.48 -18.45 2.79
CA ASP A 288 -25.08 -18.60 4.12
C ASP A 288 -25.30 -17.28 4.87
N LYS A 289 -24.73 -16.15 4.37
CA LYS A 289 -24.93 -14.84 4.99
C LYS A 289 -26.25 -14.23 4.54
N GLU A 290 -27.07 -13.84 5.50
CA GLU A 290 -28.35 -13.17 5.27
C GLU A 290 -28.17 -11.77 4.66
N ARG A 291 -27.09 -11.06 5.03
CA ARG A 291 -26.83 -9.70 4.58
C ARG A 291 -25.33 -9.38 4.52
N HIS A 292 -24.97 -8.43 3.68
CA HIS A 292 -23.63 -7.84 3.60
C HIS A 292 -23.69 -6.36 3.95
N GLN A 293 -22.74 -5.92 4.77
CA GLN A 293 -22.58 -4.52 5.12
C GLN A 293 -22.04 -3.73 3.94
N LEU A 294 -22.60 -2.55 3.74
CA LEU A 294 -22.24 -1.58 2.72
C LEU A 294 -21.93 -0.23 3.35
N PHE A 295 -21.04 0.53 2.71
CA PHE A 295 -20.78 1.91 3.10
C PHE A 295 -21.14 2.83 1.95
N ILE A 296 -21.80 3.93 2.27
CA ILE A 296 -22.13 5.03 1.36
C ILE A 296 -21.18 6.16 1.71
N GLU A 297 -20.25 6.43 0.80
CA GLU A 297 -19.10 7.30 1.04
C GLU A 297 -19.09 8.48 0.07
N PRO A 298 -18.92 9.74 0.55
CA PRO A 298 -18.81 10.89 -0.34
C PRO A 298 -17.52 10.84 -1.16
N CYS A 299 -17.60 11.19 -2.45
CA CYS A 299 -16.45 11.25 -3.35
C CYS A 299 -15.67 12.57 -3.26
N GLY A 300 -16.22 13.57 -2.59
CA GLY A 300 -15.64 14.89 -2.40
C GLY A 300 -16.57 15.81 -1.61
N GLU A 301 -16.06 16.99 -1.23
CA GLU A 301 -16.85 18.01 -0.53
C GLU A 301 -17.81 18.74 -1.46
N ASN A 302 -17.37 19.01 -2.69
CA ASN A 302 -18.09 19.80 -3.69
C ASN A 302 -18.69 18.92 -4.81
N THR A 303 -19.25 17.75 -4.46
CA THR A 303 -19.92 16.86 -5.40
C THR A 303 -21.07 16.12 -4.73
N GLU A 304 -22.11 15.82 -5.53
CA GLU A 304 -23.21 14.96 -5.09
C GLU A 304 -22.94 13.47 -5.37
N GLU A 305 -21.74 13.12 -5.85
CA GLU A 305 -21.37 11.73 -6.18
C GLU A 305 -21.06 10.95 -4.89
N MET A 306 -21.82 9.87 -4.64
CA MET A 306 -21.64 8.96 -3.51
C MET A 306 -21.19 7.59 -4.00
N TYR A 307 -20.18 7.04 -3.36
CA TYR A 307 -19.57 5.74 -3.65
C TYR A 307 -20.24 4.62 -2.83
N LEU A 308 -20.69 3.56 -3.48
CA LEU A 308 -21.35 2.41 -2.83
C LEU A 308 -20.32 1.30 -2.50
N GLN A 309 -19.52 1.50 -1.47
CA GLN A 309 -18.49 0.52 -1.10
C GLN A 309 -19.09 -0.83 -0.72
N GLY A 310 -18.63 -1.86 -1.38
CA GLY A 310 -19.07 -3.24 -1.15
C GLY A 310 -19.89 -3.81 -2.29
N LEU A 311 -20.41 -2.98 -3.21
CA LEU A 311 -21.24 -3.36 -4.35
C LEU A 311 -20.47 -3.37 -5.70
N SER A 312 -19.16 -3.63 -5.71
CA SER A 312 -18.43 -3.79 -6.97
C SER A 312 -19.04 -4.94 -7.78
N SER A 313 -19.45 -4.67 -9.01
CA SER A 313 -20.14 -5.63 -9.87
C SER A 313 -19.74 -5.47 -11.34
N SER A 314 -19.87 -6.55 -12.09
CA SER A 314 -19.77 -6.55 -13.55
C SER A 314 -21.10 -6.90 -14.23
N LEU A 315 -22.17 -7.06 -13.48
CA LEU A 315 -23.51 -7.32 -14.02
C LEU A 315 -23.98 -6.18 -14.92
N PRO A 316 -24.94 -6.43 -15.85
CA PRO A 316 -25.53 -5.40 -16.69
C PRO A 316 -26.16 -4.26 -15.87
N GLU A 317 -26.24 -3.07 -16.45
CA GLU A 317 -26.72 -1.86 -15.76
C GLU A 317 -28.16 -2.01 -15.25
N ASP A 318 -29.05 -2.65 -16.01
CA ASP A 318 -30.44 -2.96 -15.58
C ASP A 318 -30.45 -3.76 -14.29
N VAL A 319 -29.64 -4.81 -14.20
CA VAL A 319 -29.53 -5.64 -12.99
C VAL A 319 -28.91 -4.86 -11.83
N GLN A 320 -27.95 -3.96 -12.12
CA GLN A 320 -27.37 -3.08 -11.09
C GLN A 320 -28.44 -2.18 -10.47
N LEU A 321 -29.29 -1.56 -11.27
CA LEU A 321 -30.42 -0.75 -10.80
C LEU A 321 -31.38 -1.58 -9.95
N ASP A 322 -31.76 -2.76 -10.43
CA ASP A 322 -32.69 -3.64 -9.73
C ASP A 322 -32.18 -4.02 -8.33
N PHE A 323 -30.92 -4.46 -8.18
CA PHE A 323 -30.43 -4.83 -6.87
C PHE A 323 -30.12 -3.63 -5.97
N ILE A 324 -29.67 -2.48 -6.51
CA ILE A 324 -29.47 -1.26 -5.72
C ILE A 324 -30.78 -0.80 -5.10
N HIS A 325 -31.88 -0.79 -5.85
CA HIS A 325 -33.19 -0.36 -5.38
C HIS A 325 -33.83 -1.31 -4.34
N THR A 326 -33.25 -2.47 -4.08
CA THR A 326 -33.67 -3.33 -2.96
C THR A 326 -33.06 -2.93 -1.62
N ILE A 327 -32.05 -2.06 -1.63
CA ILE A 327 -31.24 -1.73 -0.45
C ILE A 327 -31.86 -0.55 0.28
N LYS A 328 -32.00 -0.68 1.61
CA LYS A 328 -32.58 0.35 2.47
C LYS A 328 -31.86 1.69 2.31
N GLY A 329 -32.64 2.75 2.04
CA GLY A 329 -32.15 4.10 1.78
C GLY A 329 -31.72 4.35 0.33
N LEU A 330 -31.69 3.31 -0.53
CA LEU A 330 -31.32 3.40 -1.94
C LEU A 330 -32.46 3.05 -2.89
N GLU A 331 -33.71 2.95 -2.41
CA GLU A 331 -34.88 2.54 -3.18
C GLU A 331 -35.15 3.45 -4.39
N ASN A 332 -34.75 4.71 -4.28
CA ASN A 332 -34.91 5.72 -5.34
C ASN A 332 -33.55 6.24 -5.86
N ALA A 333 -32.46 5.52 -5.60
CA ALA A 333 -31.12 5.96 -5.92
C ALA A 333 -30.93 6.15 -7.44
N GLN A 334 -30.43 7.30 -7.84
CA GLN A 334 -30.08 7.62 -9.21
C GLN A 334 -28.62 7.31 -9.46
N VAL A 335 -28.35 6.30 -10.30
CA VAL A 335 -26.99 5.92 -10.67
C VAL A 335 -26.38 6.99 -11.58
N MET A 336 -25.25 7.57 -11.16
CA MET A 336 -24.46 8.52 -11.95
C MET A 336 -23.40 7.82 -12.80
N ARG A 337 -22.86 6.70 -12.29
CA ARG A 337 -21.90 5.85 -12.99
C ARG A 337 -22.19 4.39 -12.64
N PRO A 338 -22.35 3.49 -13.61
CA PRO A 338 -22.51 2.08 -13.34
C PRO A 338 -21.23 1.47 -12.78
N ALA A 339 -21.37 0.37 -12.06
CA ALA A 339 -20.25 -0.50 -11.71
C ALA A 339 -19.68 -1.17 -12.95
N TYR A 340 -18.41 -1.49 -12.94
CA TYR A 340 -17.76 -2.24 -14.02
C TYR A 340 -16.60 -3.11 -13.51
N ALA A 341 -16.26 -4.13 -14.26
CA ALA A 341 -14.98 -4.80 -14.15
C ALA A 341 -14.02 -4.27 -15.23
N ILE A 342 -12.73 -4.25 -14.92
CA ILE A 342 -11.68 -3.91 -15.87
C ILE A 342 -10.59 -4.98 -15.82
N GLU A 343 -10.22 -5.50 -16.98
CA GLU A 343 -9.02 -6.30 -17.17
C GLU A 343 -7.86 -5.43 -17.65
N TYR A 344 -6.66 -5.81 -17.26
CA TYR A 344 -5.43 -5.10 -17.61
C TYR A 344 -4.23 -6.05 -17.59
N ASP A 345 -3.16 -5.66 -18.28
CA ASP A 345 -1.90 -6.39 -18.29
C ASP A 345 -1.02 -5.96 -17.11
N CYS A 346 -0.36 -6.93 -16.51
CA CYS A 346 0.65 -6.74 -15.48
C CYS A 346 1.82 -7.71 -15.70
N VAL A 347 2.99 -7.39 -15.15
CA VAL A 347 4.15 -8.28 -15.25
C VAL A 347 4.08 -9.40 -14.20
N ASP A 348 4.72 -10.54 -14.48
CA ASP A 348 5.10 -11.50 -13.43
C ASP A 348 6.19 -10.86 -12.57
N PRO A 349 5.90 -10.47 -11.30
CA PRO A 349 6.86 -9.70 -10.51
C PRO A 349 8.12 -10.49 -10.13
N THR A 350 8.17 -11.79 -10.35
CA THR A 350 9.40 -12.59 -10.20
C THR A 350 10.46 -12.25 -11.25
N ALA A 351 10.11 -11.48 -12.29
CA ALA A 351 11.06 -10.91 -13.25
C ALA A 351 11.81 -9.68 -12.70
N LEU A 352 11.51 -9.24 -11.47
CA LEU A 352 12.08 -8.05 -10.86
C LEU A 352 13.03 -8.43 -9.71
N LYS A 353 14.05 -7.58 -9.52
CA LYS A 353 14.92 -7.58 -8.34
C LYS A 353 14.21 -6.94 -7.13
N ALA A 354 14.78 -7.05 -5.94
CA ALA A 354 14.31 -6.34 -4.74
C ALA A 354 14.38 -4.80 -4.87
N THR A 355 15.12 -4.27 -5.82
CA THR A 355 15.17 -2.86 -6.23
C THR A 355 14.00 -2.44 -7.12
N LEU A 356 13.17 -3.39 -7.56
CA LEU A 356 12.12 -3.28 -8.58
C LEU A 356 12.64 -3.05 -10.01
N GLU A 357 13.95 -3.18 -10.24
CA GLU A 357 14.55 -3.25 -11.56
C GLU A 357 14.31 -4.64 -12.18
N PHE A 358 14.11 -4.71 -13.49
CA PHE A 358 14.04 -6.00 -14.20
C PHE A 358 15.37 -6.77 -14.12
N ASN A 359 15.29 -8.09 -14.00
CA ASN A 359 16.48 -8.94 -13.91
C ASN A 359 17.37 -8.83 -15.16
N ASP A 360 16.74 -8.84 -16.34
CA ASP A 360 17.43 -8.93 -17.64
C ASP A 360 17.40 -7.62 -18.44
N LEU A 361 16.77 -6.55 -17.93
CA LEU A 361 16.59 -5.26 -18.61
C LEU A 361 17.13 -4.13 -17.74
N ASP A 362 18.44 -3.93 -17.80
CA ASP A 362 19.15 -2.93 -17.01
C ASP A 362 18.60 -1.51 -17.23
N GLY A 363 18.30 -0.78 -16.13
CA GLY A 363 17.70 0.55 -16.13
C GLY A 363 16.18 0.57 -16.34
N LEU A 364 15.50 -0.57 -16.48
CA LEU A 364 14.04 -0.64 -16.53
C LEU A 364 13.49 -1.12 -15.19
N TYR A 365 12.51 -0.38 -14.67
CA TYR A 365 11.85 -0.63 -13.37
C TYR A 365 10.35 -0.82 -13.57
N GLY A 366 9.73 -1.63 -12.71
CA GLY A 366 8.29 -1.76 -12.62
C GLY A 366 7.76 -1.28 -11.28
N ALA A 367 6.58 -0.66 -11.23
CA ALA A 367 5.97 -0.21 -9.98
C ALA A 367 4.45 -0.28 -9.97
N GLY A 368 3.90 -0.57 -8.80
CA GLY A 368 2.47 -0.51 -8.54
C GLY A 368 1.69 -1.67 -9.13
N GLN A 369 0.54 -1.36 -9.72
CA GLN A 369 -0.37 -2.36 -10.24
C GLN A 369 0.20 -3.13 -11.43
N PHE A 370 1.12 -2.53 -12.16
CA PHE A 370 1.90 -3.18 -13.20
C PHE A 370 2.67 -4.40 -12.66
N ASN A 371 3.16 -4.36 -11.41
CA ASN A 371 3.81 -5.50 -10.76
C ASN A 371 2.84 -6.52 -10.14
N GLY A 372 1.56 -6.47 -10.52
CA GLY A 372 0.56 -7.41 -10.05
C GLY A 372 0.03 -7.14 -8.63
N SER A 373 0.31 -6.00 -8.03
CA SER A 373 -0.33 -5.57 -6.78
C SER A 373 -1.68 -4.88 -7.04
N SER A 374 -2.50 -4.72 -6.01
CA SER A 374 -3.79 -4.03 -6.10
C SER A 374 -4.00 -3.16 -4.86
N GLY A 375 -3.95 -1.84 -5.05
CA GLY A 375 -4.18 -0.81 -4.03
C GLY A 375 -3.29 0.40 -4.24
N TYR A 376 -3.78 1.57 -3.84
CA TYR A 376 -3.09 2.84 -4.01
C TYR A 376 -1.81 2.91 -3.19
N GLU A 377 -1.86 2.39 -1.97
CA GLU A 377 -0.75 2.40 -1.01
C GLU A 377 0.36 1.44 -1.41
N GLU A 378 -0.01 0.25 -1.91
CA GLU A 378 0.94 -0.71 -2.47
C GLU A 378 1.63 -0.14 -3.72
N ALA A 379 0.87 0.61 -4.53
CA ALA A 379 1.40 1.25 -5.72
C ALA A 379 2.38 2.38 -5.36
N ALA A 380 2.01 3.26 -4.43
CA ALA A 380 2.84 4.35 -3.95
C ALA A 380 4.16 3.84 -3.32
N ALA A 381 4.08 2.81 -2.48
CA ALA A 381 5.25 2.19 -1.84
C ALA A 381 6.26 1.66 -2.87
N GLN A 382 5.78 0.95 -3.90
CA GLN A 382 6.62 0.45 -4.97
C GLN A 382 7.19 1.57 -5.83
N GLY A 383 6.36 2.58 -6.15
CA GLY A 383 6.80 3.76 -6.90
C GLY A 383 7.95 4.48 -6.21
N LEU A 384 7.79 4.74 -4.90
CA LEU A 384 8.83 5.37 -4.09
C LEU A 384 10.16 4.60 -4.16
N VAL A 385 10.13 3.28 -3.94
CA VAL A 385 11.34 2.44 -3.98
C VAL A 385 11.95 2.38 -5.38
N ALA A 386 11.14 2.26 -6.43
CA ALA A 386 11.63 2.25 -7.81
C ALA A 386 12.29 3.57 -8.21
N GLY A 387 11.66 4.71 -7.85
CA GLY A 387 12.20 6.04 -8.12
C GLY A 387 13.50 6.31 -7.37
N ILE A 388 13.57 5.93 -6.08
CA ILE A 388 14.80 6.00 -5.28
C ILE A 388 15.92 5.20 -5.96
N ASN A 389 15.66 3.93 -6.30
CA ASN A 389 16.68 3.05 -6.87
C ASN A 389 17.13 3.47 -8.28
N ALA A 390 16.21 4.00 -9.08
CA ALA A 390 16.57 4.58 -10.37
C ALA A 390 17.53 5.77 -10.20
N ALA A 391 17.25 6.66 -9.26
CA ALA A 391 18.11 7.81 -8.96
C ALA A 391 19.47 7.40 -8.37
N LEU A 392 19.49 6.50 -7.38
CA LEU A 392 20.73 6.00 -6.77
C LEU A 392 21.64 5.33 -7.82
N LYS A 393 21.05 4.51 -8.71
CA LYS A 393 21.80 3.88 -9.81
C LYS A 393 22.47 4.92 -10.71
N ILE A 394 21.76 5.98 -11.10
CA ILE A 394 22.30 7.05 -11.95
C ILE A 394 23.44 7.79 -11.26
N LYS A 395 23.32 7.97 -9.94
CA LYS A 395 24.36 8.61 -9.11
C LYS A 395 25.55 7.68 -8.80
N GLY A 396 25.47 6.39 -9.14
CA GLY A 396 26.47 5.38 -8.82
C GLY A 396 26.52 5.04 -7.31
N GLU A 397 25.40 5.25 -6.61
CA GLU A 397 25.26 4.95 -5.19
C GLU A 397 24.66 3.55 -4.96
N GLU A 398 24.87 3.00 -3.76
CA GLU A 398 24.32 1.69 -3.38
C GLU A 398 22.79 1.68 -3.38
N PRO A 399 22.15 0.62 -3.88
CA PRO A 399 20.71 0.56 -3.96
C PRO A 399 20.04 0.46 -2.59
N LEU A 400 18.84 1.03 -2.47
CA LEU A 400 17.98 0.84 -1.31
C LEU A 400 17.25 -0.49 -1.41
N ILE A 401 17.54 -1.40 -0.48
CA ILE A 401 16.81 -2.65 -0.28
C ILE A 401 16.22 -2.66 1.13
N LEU A 402 14.91 -2.72 1.22
CA LEU A 402 14.17 -2.79 2.48
C LEU A 402 13.89 -4.25 2.83
N ASP A 403 14.32 -4.67 4.03
CA ASP A 403 14.07 -6.05 4.50
C ASP A 403 12.68 -6.22 5.14
N ARG A 404 12.20 -7.46 5.21
CA ARG A 404 10.90 -7.84 5.80
C ARG A 404 10.81 -7.56 7.30
N GLY A 405 11.91 -7.57 8.01
CA GLY A 405 11.97 -7.26 9.44
C GLY A 405 12.00 -5.77 9.74
N GLY A 406 12.31 -4.95 8.74
CA GLY A 406 12.41 -3.50 8.84
C GLY A 406 11.14 -2.75 8.40
N SER A 407 10.35 -3.31 7.47
CA SER A 407 9.20 -2.59 6.91
C SER A 407 8.14 -3.49 6.28
N TYR A 408 6.91 -2.99 6.22
CA TYR A 408 5.84 -3.54 5.39
C TYR A 408 6.13 -3.37 3.90
N ILE A 409 6.81 -2.28 3.51
CA ILE A 409 7.28 -2.07 2.12
C ILE A 409 8.25 -3.19 1.74
N GLY A 410 9.20 -3.53 2.61
CA GLY A 410 10.12 -4.66 2.41
C GLY A 410 9.39 -6.00 2.31
N THR A 411 8.38 -6.22 3.16
CA THR A 411 7.53 -7.42 3.09
C THR A 411 6.76 -7.49 1.76
N LEU A 412 6.18 -6.38 1.31
CA LEU A 412 5.45 -6.28 0.03
C LEU A 412 6.36 -6.64 -1.15
N ILE A 413 7.52 -6.01 -1.24
CA ILE A 413 8.45 -6.21 -2.36
C ILE A 413 9.01 -7.64 -2.34
N ASP A 414 9.45 -8.12 -1.19
CA ASP A 414 9.97 -9.49 -1.07
C ASP A 414 8.93 -10.54 -1.46
N ASP A 415 7.66 -10.40 -1.03
CA ASP A 415 6.59 -11.31 -1.43
C ASP A 415 6.37 -11.30 -2.96
N LEU A 416 6.40 -10.11 -3.60
CA LEU A 416 6.22 -9.99 -5.04
C LEU A 416 7.38 -10.66 -5.81
N VAL A 417 8.62 -10.31 -5.50
CA VAL A 417 9.76 -10.76 -6.31
C VAL A 417 10.19 -12.20 -6.02
N THR A 418 9.87 -12.75 -4.84
CA THR A 418 10.26 -14.13 -4.47
C THR A 418 9.13 -15.15 -4.66
N LYS A 419 7.90 -14.80 -4.27
CA LYS A 419 6.74 -15.71 -4.35
C LYS A 419 5.91 -15.49 -5.61
N GLY A 420 6.01 -14.29 -6.19
CA GLY A 420 5.11 -13.87 -7.25
C GLY A 420 3.67 -13.71 -6.77
N CYS A 421 2.75 -13.55 -7.70
CA CYS A 421 1.33 -13.48 -7.40
C CYS A 421 0.52 -14.23 -8.48
N SER A 422 -0.39 -15.08 -8.04
CA SER A 422 -1.35 -15.78 -8.91
C SER A 422 -2.65 -15.02 -9.09
N ASP A 423 -2.90 -14.04 -8.23
CA ASP A 423 -4.04 -13.13 -8.17
C ASP A 423 -3.53 -11.77 -7.67
N PRO A 424 -4.22 -10.66 -7.93
CA PRO A 424 -3.77 -9.33 -7.52
C PRO A 424 -3.38 -9.27 -6.04
N TYR A 425 -2.09 -8.99 -5.79
CA TYR A 425 -1.53 -8.96 -4.44
C TYR A 425 -2.11 -7.80 -3.64
N ARG A 426 -2.45 -8.07 -2.39
CA ARG A 426 -2.78 -7.05 -1.38
C ARG A 426 -1.97 -7.25 -0.12
N MET A 427 -1.46 -6.16 0.42
CA MET A 427 -0.82 -6.16 1.72
C MET A 427 -1.86 -6.37 2.82
N MET A 428 -1.58 -7.32 3.69
CA MET A 428 -2.38 -7.67 4.86
C MET A 428 -1.48 -7.79 6.08
N THR A 429 -1.98 -7.47 7.25
CA THR A 429 -1.20 -7.62 8.50
C THR A 429 -0.74 -9.06 8.75
N SER A 430 -1.47 -10.05 8.20
CA SER A 430 -1.09 -11.47 8.29
C SER A 430 0.12 -11.86 7.45
N ARG A 431 0.55 -11.01 6.50
CA ARG A 431 1.74 -11.29 5.66
C ARG A 431 3.05 -10.93 6.35
N SER A 432 3.00 -10.10 7.38
CA SER A 432 4.17 -9.79 8.20
C SER A 432 4.26 -10.72 9.41
N GLU A 433 5.44 -11.26 9.66
CA GLU A 433 5.79 -12.08 10.80
C GLU A 433 6.02 -11.21 12.07
N TYR A 434 6.34 -9.92 11.90
CA TYR A 434 6.87 -9.03 12.95
C TYR A 434 5.94 -7.84 13.26
N ARG A 435 4.63 -8.07 13.36
CA ARG A 435 3.60 -7.02 13.45
C ARG A 435 3.75 -6.04 14.60
N LEU A 436 4.30 -6.48 15.76
CA LEU A 436 4.52 -5.60 16.90
C LEU A 436 5.73 -4.68 16.73
N VAL A 437 6.71 -5.09 15.93
CA VAL A 437 7.84 -4.24 15.55
C VAL A 437 7.46 -3.31 14.42
N LEU A 438 6.67 -3.80 13.45
CA LEU A 438 6.28 -3.06 12.23
C LEU A 438 4.93 -2.35 12.40
N ARG A 439 4.75 -1.56 13.46
CA ARG A 439 3.53 -0.78 13.65
C ARG A 439 3.52 0.47 12.77
N GLN A 440 2.31 1.00 12.53
CA GLN A 440 2.18 2.28 11.81
C GLN A 440 2.68 3.48 12.64
N ASP A 441 2.51 3.43 13.97
CA ASP A 441 2.86 4.50 14.89
C ASP A 441 4.37 4.72 15.03
N ASN A 442 5.18 3.72 14.71
CA ASN A 442 6.64 3.76 14.81
C ASN A 442 7.37 3.67 13.45
N ALA A 443 6.68 3.94 12.35
CA ALA A 443 7.29 3.88 11.02
C ALA A 443 8.45 4.88 10.88
N ASP A 444 8.34 6.05 11.50
CA ASP A 444 9.40 7.06 11.56
C ASP A 444 10.68 6.54 12.24
N ILE A 445 10.55 5.82 13.37
CA ILE A 445 11.70 5.25 14.09
C ILE A 445 12.50 4.29 13.20
N ARG A 446 11.81 3.55 12.33
CA ARG A 446 12.42 2.54 11.47
C ARG A 446 12.98 3.10 10.16
N LEU A 447 12.34 4.11 9.57
CA LEU A 447 12.57 4.50 8.18
C LEU A 447 13.05 5.96 8.00
N THR A 448 12.74 6.89 8.91
CA THR A 448 13.19 8.28 8.79
C THR A 448 14.73 8.42 8.76
N PRO A 449 15.52 7.67 9.55
CA PRO A 449 16.97 7.68 9.41
C PRO A 449 17.45 7.21 8.03
N ILE A 450 16.75 6.25 7.42
CA ILE A 450 17.05 5.77 6.06
C ILE A 450 16.71 6.87 5.04
N GLY A 451 15.51 7.47 5.14
CA GLY A 451 15.07 8.55 4.27
C GLY A 451 16.01 9.77 4.31
N HIS A 452 16.54 10.10 5.50
CA HIS A 452 17.53 11.16 5.67
C HIS A 452 18.87 10.79 5.02
N LYS A 453 19.37 9.57 5.25
CA LYS A 453 20.64 9.11 4.68
C LYS A 453 20.64 9.14 3.15
N ILE A 454 19.53 8.80 2.49
CA ILE A 454 19.41 8.85 1.03
C ILE A 454 19.10 10.25 0.48
N GLY A 455 18.78 11.22 1.33
CA GLY A 455 18.56 12.62 0.95
C GLY A 455 17.11 13.02 0.67
N LEU A 456 16.10 12.18 0.98
CA LEU A 456 14.67 12.52 0.83
C LEU A 456 14.06 13.22 2.05
N ILE A 457 14.65 13.05 3.22
CA ILE A 457 14.25 13.72 4.46
C ILE A 457 15.24 14.86 4.74
N SER A 458 14.73 16.09 4.90
CA SER A 458 15.54 17.25 5.19
C SER A 458 16.15 17.21 6.61
N ASP A 459 17.25 17.95 6.80
CA ASP A 459 17.90 18.10 8.11
C ASP A 459 16.94 18.62 9.18
N GLU A 460 16.05 19.55 8.81
CA GLU A 460 15.04 20.10 9.74
C GLU A 460 14.04 19.03 10.18
N ARG A 461 13.54 18.21 9.25
CA ARG A 461 12.62 17.13 9.58
C ARG A 461 13.32 16.06 10.42
N PHE A 462 14.56 15.74 10.10
CA PHE A 462 15.38 14.80 10.86
C PHE A 462 15.71 15.32 12.27
N ALA A 463 15.94 16.62 12.43
CA ALA A 463 16.12 17.24 13.75
C ALA A 463 14.86 17.10 14.62
N ARG A 464 13.67 17.39 14.07
CA ARG A 464 12.38 17.17 14.80
C ARG A 464 12.17 15.71 15.18
N PHE A 465 12.52 14.78 14.28
CA PHE A 465 12.48 13.34 14.58
C PHE A 465 13.39 13.01 15.78
N ASN A 466 14.64 13.48 15.79
CA ASN A 466 15.58 13.24 16.89
C ASN A 466 15.07 13.83 18.22
N GLU A 467 14.50 15.05 18.20
CA GLU A 467 13.88 15.66 19.37
C GLU A 467 12.74 14.77 19.93
N LYS A 468 11.86 14.27 19.05
CA LYS A 468 10.80 13.32 19.44
C LYS A 468 11.38 12.06 20.10
N GLN A 469 12.46 11.48 19.57
CA GLN A 469 13.10 10.30 20.15
C GLN A 469 13.67 10.59 21.55
N GLU A 470 14.30 11.74 21.72
CA GLU A 470 14.81 12.17 23.04
C GLU A 470 13.67 12.38 24.06
N LEU A 471 12.53 12.94 23.64
CA LEU A 471 11.36 13.10 24.50
C LEU A 471 10.78 11.74 24.94
N ILE A 472 10.64 10.78 23.99
CA ILE A 472 10.19 9.43 24.30
C ILE A 472 11.13 8.76 25.31
N LYS A 473 12.44 8.86 25.11
CA LYS A 473 13.45 8.28 26.00
C LYS A 473 13.39 8.88 27.40
N LYS A 474 13.36 10.21 27.50
CA LYS A 474 13.26 10.92 28.79
C LYS A 474 12.01 10.52 29.56
N GLU A 475 10.88 10.40 28.84
CA GLU A 475 9.61 10.03 29.46
C GLU A 475 9.57 8.55 29.88
N LEU A 476 10.17 7.64 29.10
CA LEU A 476 10.36 6.25 29.49
C LEU A 476 11.20 6.12 30.78
N ASP A 477 12.31 6.86 30.88
CA ASP A 477 13.17 6.85 32.04
C ASP A 477 12.47 7.45 33.26
N ARG A 478 11.69 8.52 33.08
CA ARG A 478 10.85 9.12 34.12
C ARG A 478 9.83 8.12 34.65
N VAL A 479 9.08 7.46 33.79
CA VAL A 479 8.04 6.46 34.15
C VAL A 479 8.65 5.26 34.88
N ARG A 480 9.84 4.81 34.47
CA ARG A 480 10.56 3.72 35.14
C ARG A 480 11.00 4.08 36.56
N SER A 481 11.37 5.32 36.79
CA SER A 481 11.85 5.81 38.09
C SER A 481 10.73 6.29 39.03
N PHE A 482 9.59 6.73 38.48
CA PHE A 482 8.50 7.33 39.23
C PHE A 482 7.84 6.33 40.17
N SER A 483 7.75 6.71 41.47
CA SER A 483 7.08 5.93 42.51
C SER A 483 5.67 6.44 42.73
N VAL A 484 4.71 5.56 42.58
CA VAL A 484 3.27 5.84 42.75
C VAL A 484 2.86 5.46 44.17
N PRO A 485 2.39 6.43 44.98
CA PRO A 485 1.81 6.16 46.31
C PRO A 485 0.41 5.57 46.18
N ILE A 486 -0.08 4.95 47.22
CA ILE A 486 -1.49 4.57 47.31
C ILE A 486 -2.33 5.85 47.47
N SER A 487 -3.38 5.97 46.64
CA SER A 487 -4.42 7.00 46.80
C SER A 487 -5.79 6.38 46.55
N ASP A 488 -6.81 6.91 47.19
CA ASP A 488 -8.18 6.40 47.05
C ASP A 488 -8.68 6.55 45.61
N GLU A 489 -8.34 7.65 44.95
CA GLU A 489 -8.68 7.89 43.54
C GLU A 489 -8.07 6.81 42.59
N LEU A 490 -6.80 6.48 42.79
CA LEU A 490 -6.16 5.44 41.99
C LEU A 490 -6.73 4.05 42.27
N GLN A 491 -7.01 3.74 43.55
CA GLN A 491 -7.63 2.48 43.95
C GLN A 491 -9.00 2.30 43.29
N GLN A 492 -9.80 3.37 43.22
CA GLN A 492 -11.09 3.33 42.54
C GLN A 492 -10.94 3.06 41.05
N ILE A 493 -10.00 3.74 40.36
CA ILE A 493 -9.71 3.50 38.95
C ILE A 493 -9.29 2.04 38.71
N LEU A 494 -8.44 1.48 39.59
CA LEU A 494 -8.01 0.08 39.44
C LEU A 494 -9.19 -0.90 39.55
N ILE A 495 -10.11 -0.64 40.48
CA ILE A 495 -11.33 -1.44 40.69
C ILE A 495 -12.26 -1.31 39.48
N ASP A 496 -12.55 -0.09 39.04
CA ASP A 496 -13.44 0.19 37.89
C ASP A 496 -12.92 -0.44 36.58
N LYS A 497 -11.59 -0.49 36.42
CA LYS A 497 -10.93 -1.15 35.31
C LYS A 497 -10.78 -2.68 35.46
N GLY A 498 -11.30 -3.24 36.54
CA GLY A 498 -11.28 -4.70 36.79
C GLY A 498 -9.87 -5.27 37.03
N THR A 499 -8.95 -4.47 37.58
CA THR A 499 -7.60 -4.92 37.94
C THR A 499 -7.41 -4.87 39.48
N ALA A 500 -6.44 -5.65 39.98
CA ALA A 500 -6.21 -5.77 41.42
C ALA A 500 -5.78 -4.44 42.03
N PRO A 501 -6.39 -4.02 43.17
CA PRO A 501 -5.95 -2.86 43.95
C PRO A 501 -4.49 -2.98 44.42
N MET A 502 -3.86 -1.84 44.68
CA MET A 502 -2.51 -1.79 45.24
C MET A 502 -2.52 -2.10 46.71
N LYS A 503 -1.57 -2.92 47.17
CA LYS A 503 -1.36 -3.17 48.62
C LYS A 503 -0.28 -2.27 49.23
N THR A 504 0.68 -1.86 48.38
CA THR A 504 1.81 -0.98 48.73
C THR A 504 2.09 -0.06 47.55
N GLY A 505 2.81 1.04 47.76
CA GLY A 505 3.32 1.85 46.65
C GLY A 505 4.17 1.02 45.70
N CYS A 506 4.14 1.34 44.41
CA CYS A 506 4.88 0.65 43.38
C CYS A 506 5.47 1.61 42.32
N LYS A 507 6.30 1.12 41.39
CA LYS A 507 6.74 1.93 40.27
C LYS A 507 5.61 2.09 39.25
N MET A 508 5.54 3.25 38.60
CA MET A 508 4.52 3.54 37.58
C MET A 508 4.55 2.52 36.44
N ILE A 509 5.74 2.07 36.05
CA ILE A 509 5.92 1.03 35.02
C ILE A 509 5.17 -0.28 35.36
N GLU A 510 5.03 -0.63 36.65
CA GLU A 510 4.34 -1.85 37.07
C GLU A 510 2.83 -1.74 36.85
N LEU A 511 2.28 -0.53 37.02
CA LEU A 511 0.87 -0.25 36.72
C LEU A 511 0.62 -0.22 35.20
N LEU A 512 1.50 0.43 34.43
CA LEU A 512 1.38 0.49 32.96
C LEU A 512 1.55 -0.88 32.29
N ARG A 513 2.22 -1.85 32.91
CA ARG A 513 2.27 -3.23 32.42
C ARG A 513 0.94 -3.96 32.51
N ARG A 514 -0.02 -3.44 33.30
CA ARG A 514 -1.36 -4.02 33.40
C ARG A 514 -2.16 -3.67 32.13
N PRO A 515 -2.72 -4.66 31.41
CA PRO A 515 -3.43 -4.41 30.14
C PRO A 515 -4.57 -3.40 30.25
N GLN A 516 -5.26 -3.39 31.41
CA GLN A 516 -6.44 -2.55 31.64
C GLN A 516 -6.11 -1.08 31.90
N ILE A 517 -4.87 -0.76 32.32
CA ILE A 517 -4.47 0.58 32.74
C ILE A 517 -3.79 1.30 31.59
N THR A 518 -4.31 2.46 31.21
CA THR A 518 -3.70 3.36 30.24
C THR A 518 -2.79 4.36 30.91
N TYR A 519 -1.95 5.03 30.14
CA TYR A 519 -1.11 6.10 30.68
C TYR A 519 -1.94 7.29 31.18
N ASP A 520 -3.10 7.55 30.55
CA ASP A 520 -4.02 8.61 30.98
C ASP A 520 -4.71 8.30 32.32
N ASP A 521 -5.00 7.04 32.64
CA ASP A 521 -5.55 6.62 33.91
C ASP A 521 -4.64 7.00 35.11
N LEU A 522 -3.32 7.08 34.87
CA LEU A 522 -2.34 7.42 35.90
C LEU A 522 -2.15 8.93 36.13
N LYS A 523 -2.84 9.78 35.37
CA LYS A 523 -2.78 11.23 35.50
C LYS A 523 -3.18 11.71 36.90
N VAL A 524 -4.06 10.99 37.56
CA VAL A 524 -4.53 11.32 38.95
C VAL A 524 -3.40 11.32 40.00
N VAL A 525 -2.38 10.49 39.79
CA VAL A 525 -1.21 10.36 40.68
C VAL A 525 0.04 11.03 40.17
N ASP A 526 0.05 11.45 38.91
CA ASP A 526 1.17 12.10 38.22
C ASP A 526 0.85 13.57 37.93
N LYS A 527 0.68 14.38 39.01
CA LYS A 527 0.32 15.81 38.93
C LYS A 527 1.38 16.66 38.23
N ASN A 528 2.61 16.18 38.16
CA ASN A 528 3.75 16.84 37.48
C ASN A 528 4.07 16.20 36.13
N ARG A 529 3.12 15.48 35.55
CA ARG A 529 3.26 14.92 34.22
C ARG A 529 3.60 16.03 33.21
N PRO A 530 4.67 15.88 32.40
CA PRO A 530 5.02 16.91 31.42
C PRO A 530 3.91 17.04 30.36
N ASP A 531 3.73 18.25 29.87
CA ASP A 531 2.83 18.52 28.74
C ASP A 531 3.56 18.17 27.44
N LEU A 532 3.32 16.95 26.97
CA LEU A 532 3.93 16.40 25.74
C LEU A 532 2.84 16.00 24.75
N PRO A 533 3.16 15.98 23.44
CA PRO A 533 2.27 15.43 22.43
C PRO A 533 1.84 13.99 22.78
N TYR A 534 0.58 13.68 22.50
CA TYR A 534 0.01 12.37 22.81
C TYR A 534 0.80 11.19 22.22
N GLU A 535 1.34 11.35 21.03
CA GLU A 535 2.15 10.34 20.37
C GLU A 535 3.36 9.90 21.22
N ILE A 536 3.90 10.80 22.05
CA ILE A 536 4.98 10.45 23.00
C ILE A 536 4.43 9.49 24.06
N PHE A 537 3.29 9.82 24.66
CA PHE A 537 2.66 8.97 25.68
C PHE A 537 2.23 7.62 25.11
N GLU A 538 1.71 7.59 23.89
CA GLU A 538 1.35 6.37 23.19
C GLU A 538 2.58 5.47 22.99
N GLN A 539 3.70 6.02 22.51
CA GLN A 539 4.95 5.27 22.33
C GLN A 539 5.49 4.72 23.68
N VAL A 540 5.43 5.50 24.73
CA VAL A 540 5.83 5.08 26.08
C VAL A 540 4.95 3.93 26.57
N GLU A 541 3.64 4.05 26.45
CA GLU A 541 2.68 3.02 26.87
C GLU A 541 2.90 1.70 26.10
N ILE A 542 2.99 1.77 24.78
CA ILE A 542 3.21 0.59 23.92
C ILE A 542 4.55 -0.07 24.25
N SER A 543 5.61 0.72 24.39
CA SER A 543 6.96 0.22 24.69
C SER A 543 7.00 -0.55 26.00
N ILE A 544 6.25 -0.10 27.02
CA ILE A 544 6.19 -0.74 28.33
C ILE A 544 5.31 -2.01 28.30
N LYS A 545 4.10 -1.89 27.75
CA LYS A 545 3.13 -3.01 27.73
C LYS A 545 3.61 -4.21 26.92
N TYR A 546 4.27 -3.95 25.80
CA TYR A 546 4.67 -4.98 24.87
C TYR A 546 6.18 -5.29 24.87
N GLU A 547 6.93 -4.76 25.86
CA GLU A 547 8.39 -4.88 25.95
C GLU A 547 8.92 -6.31 25.70
N GLY A 548 8.33 -7.31 26.36
CA GLY A 548 8.76 -8.71 26.23
C GLY A 548 8.51 -9.30 24.83
N TYR A 549 7.37 -8.96 24.23
CA TYR A 549 7.01 -9.42 22.88
C TYR A 549 7.86 -8.74 21.82
N ILE A 550 8.12 -7.43 21.97
CA ILE A 550 8.98 -6.66 21.05
C ILE A 550 10.38 -7.24 21.06
N LYS A 551 11.01 -7.44 22.24
CA LYS A 551 12.34 -8.05 22.36
C LYS A 551 12.43 -9.44 21.72
N LYS A 552 11.37 -10.25 21.83
CA LYS A 552 11.32 -11.56 21.18
C LYS A 552 11.31 -11.43 19.65
N GLN A 553 10.51 -10.52 19.10
CA GLN A 553 10.46 -10.29 17.65
C GLN A 553 11.78 -9.70 17.14
N GLU A 554 12.40 -8.78 17.86
CA GLU A 554 13.72 -8.22 17.51
C GLU A 554 14.81 -9.30 17.44
N ALA A 555 14.80 -10.25 18.38
CA ALA A 555 15.71 -11.39 18.33
C ALA A 555 15.46 -12.28 17.09
N GLN A 556 14.20 -12.49 16.71
CA GLN A 556 13.83 -13.23 15.49
C GLN A 556 14.29 -12.49 14.23
N ILE A 557 14.09 -11.16 14.18
CA ILE A 557 14.57 -10.32 13.07
C ILE A 557 16.10 -10.40 12.93
N LYS A 558 16.81 -10.34 14.04
CA LYS A 558 18.27 -10.47 14.03
C LYS A 558 18.73 -11.80 13.43
N GLU A 559 18.07 -12.90 13.78
CA GLU A 559 18.37 -14.22 13.21
C GLU A 559 18.00 -14.31 11.73
N MET A 560 16.86 -13.77 11.33
CA MET A 560 16.47 -13.68 9.91
C MET A 560 17.54 -12.92 9.10
N ARG A 561 17.97 -11.75 9.58
CA ARG A 561 19.02 -10.95 8.91
C ARG A 561 20.34 -11.72 8.80
N ARG A 562 20.68 -12.55 9.79
CA ARG A 562 21.86 -13.42 9.74
C ARG A 562 21.78 -14.44 8.61
N ILE A 563 20.60 -14.99 8.36
CA ILE A 563 20.35 -15.92 7.24
C ILE A 563 20.38 -15.17 5.90
N GLU A 564 19.77 -14.00 5.83
CA GLU A 564 19.75 -13.14 4.62
C GLU A 564 21.13 -12.57 4.25
N ALA A 565 22.01 -12.41 5.21
CA ALA A 565 23.40 -12.01 4.93
C ALA A 565 24.18 -13.06 4.11
N LYS A 566 23.71 -14.32 4.07
CA LYS A 566 24.32 -15.38 3.27
C LYS A 566 23.90 -15.24 1.81
N GLN A 567 24.73 -14.56 1.03
CA GLN A 567 24.48 -14.30 -0.39
C GLN A 567 24.64 -15.57 -1.23
N ILE A 568 23.83 -15.68 -2.27
CA ILE A 568 23.90 -16.75 -3.27
C ILE A 568 24.58 -16.15 -4.52
N PRO A 569 25.65 -16.75 -5.05
CA PRO A 569 26.30 -16.27 -6.26
C PRO A 569 25.31 -16.17 -7.43
N ALA A 570 25.34 -15.08 -8.17
CA ALA A 570 24.41 -14.85 -9.28
C ALA A 570 24.58 -15.87 -10.43
N ASP A 571 25.77 -16.44 -10.56
CA ASP A 571 26.18 -17.41 -11.56
C ASP A 571 26.01 -18.88 -11.11
N ILE A 572 25.39 -19.12 -9.95
CA ILE A 572 25.20 -20.47 -9.41
C ILE A 572 24.37 -21.33 -10.36
N ASP A 573 24.86 -22.51 -10.70
CA ASP A 573 24.11 -23.53 -11.44
C ASP A 573 23.44 -24.51 -10.47
N TYR A 574 22.16 -24.27 -10.18
CA TYR A 574 21.38 -25.12 -9.28
C TYR A 574 21.24 -26.57 -9.78
N SER A 575 21.35 -26.82 -11.09
CA SER A 575 21.23 -28.18 -11.66
C SER A 575 22.44 -29.07 -11.34
N SER A 576 23.57 -28.46 -11.09
CA SER A 576 24.82 -29.16 -10.71
C SER A 576 24.91 -29.48 -9.23
N LEU A 577 24.04 -28.89 -8.37
CA LEU A 577 24.11 -29.03 -6.92
C LEU A 577 23.52 -30.37 -6.45
N LYS A 578 24.29 -31.11 -5.67
CA LYS A 578 23.84 -32.37 -5.07
C LYS A 578 23.11 -32.13 -3.75
N GLY A 579 22.05 -32.90 -3.48
CA GLY A 579 21.31 -32.84 -2.21
C GLY A 579 20.08 -31.93 -2.23
N LEU A 580 19.78 -31.24 -3.34
CA LEU A 580 18.55 -30.52 -3.56
C LEU A 580 17.51 -31.41 -4.28
N ARG A 581 16.24 -31.27 -3.93
CA ARG A 581 15.15 -31.94 -4.64
C ARG A 581 14.95 -31.27 -6.02
N LEU A 582 14.48 -32.03 -7.00
CA LEU A 582 14.24 -31.54 -8.36
C LEU A 582 13.33 -30.30 -8.39
N GLU A 583 12.21 -30.34 -7.63
CA GLU A 583 11.32 -29.19 -7.50
C GLU A 583 12.03 -27.94 -6.95
N ALA A 584 12.90 -28.10 -5.94
CA ALA A 584 13.67 -26.99 -5.39
C ALA A 584 14.66 -26.44 -6.43
N VAL A 585 15.34 -27.30 -7.17
CA VAL A 585 16.25 -26.91 -8.27
C VAL A 585 15.52 -26.08 -9.31
N GLU A 586 14.35 -26.54 -9.80
CA GLU A 586 13.54 -25.81 -10.79
C GLU A 586 13.10 -24.43 -10.28
N LYS A 587 12.63 -24.36 -9.04
CA LYS A 587 12.17 -23.12 -8.41
C LYS A 587 13.31 -22.13 -8.16
N LEU A 588 14.43 -22.61 -7.65
CA LEU A 588 15.62 -21.78 -7.39
C LEU A 588 16.23 -21.26 -8.71
N ALA A 589 16.32 -22.11 -9.73
CA ALA A 589 16.82 -21.73 -11.05
C ALA A 589 15.93 -20.68 -11.73
N LYS A 590 14.59 -20.78 -11.55
CA LYS A 590 13.64 -19.82 -12.12
C LYS A 590 13.68 -18.48 -11.41
N ILE A 591 13.66 -18.47 -10.06
CA ILE A 591 13.50 -17.25 -9.24
C ILE A 591 14.85 -16.56 -8.99
N ARG A 592 15.95 -17.33 -8.96
CA ARG A 592 17.30 -16.85 -8.70
C ARG A 592 17.40 -15.96 -7.46
N PRO A 593 17.08 -16.49 -6.26
CA PRO A 593 17.11 -15.72 -5.04
C PRO A 593 18.53 -15.20 -4.76
N GLN A 594 18.63 -13.96 -4.27
CA GLN A 594 19.90 -13.30 -4.00
C GLN A 594 20.59 -13.80 -2.72
N ASN A 595 19.80 -14.35 -1.79
CA ASN A 595 20.31 -14.84 -0.52
C ASN A 595 19.52 -16.04 0.00
N LEU A 596 20.08 -16.70 1.03
CA LEU A 596 19.51 -17.92 1.61
C LEU A 596 18.14 -17.68 2.27
N GLY A 597 17.89 -16.48 2.80
CA GLY A 597 16.61 -16.12 3.37
C GLY A 597 15.52 -16.03 2.31
N GLN A 598 15.78 -15.41 1.15
CA GLN A 598 14.86 -15.40 0.02
C GLN A 598 14.59 -16.83 -0.48
N ALA A 599 15.64 -17.64 -0.63
CA ALA A 599 15.49 -19.04 -1.04
C ALA A 599 14.53 -19.82 -0.11
N SER A 600 14.60 -19.58 1.19
CA SER A 600 13.74 -20.25 2.19
C SER A 600 12.25 -19.90 2.09
N ARG A 601 11.92 -18.78 1.44
CA ARG A 601 10.52 -18.30 1.28
C ARG A 601 9.89 -18.74 -0.04
N ILE A 602 10.65 -19.33 -0.94
CA ILE A 602 10.15 -19.81 -2.23
C ILE A 602 9.25 -21.03 -2.02
N SER A 603 8.04 -20.96 -2.55
CA SER A 603 7.10 -22.10 -2.49
C SER A 603 7.66 -23.31 -3.25
N GLY A 604 7.75 -24.45 -2.58
CA GLY A 604 8.36 -25.68 -3.11
C GLY A 604 9.79 -25.93 -2.62
N VAL A 605 10.44 -24.94 -1.99
CA VAL A 605 11.73 -25.11 -1.30
C VAL A 605 11.47 -25.39 0.18
N ASN A 606 11.96 -26.49 0.70
CA ASN A 606 11.77 -26.89 2.09
C ASN A 606 12.99 -26.65 2.98
N PRO A 607 12.88 -26.77 4.32
CA PRO A 607 14.00 -26.57 5.24
C PRO A 607 15.22 -27.47 4.97
N ALA A 608 15.02 -28.70 4.46
CA ALA A 608 16.12 -29.60 4.12
C ALA A 608 16.89 -29.11 2.90
N ASP A 609 16.19 -28.57 1.88
CA ASP A 609 16.81 -27.94 0.70
C ASP A 609 17.64 -26.72 1.12
N ILE A 610 17.15 -25.92 2.05
CA ILE A 610 17.87 -24.75 2.59
C ILE A 610 19.10 -25.16 3.37
N THR A 611 19.02 -26.24 4.15
CA THR A 611 20.19 -26.78 4.87
C THR A 611 21.26 -27.27 3.90
N ALA A 612 20.85 -28.02 2.86
CA ALA A 612 21.76 -28.48 1.81
C ALA A 612 22.43 -27.30 1.07
N LEU A 613 21.62 -26.30 0.65
CA LEU A 613 22.13 -25.12 -0.02
C LEU A 613 23.09 -24.32 0.87
N ASN A 614 22.80 -24.18 2.18
CA ASN A 614 23.68 -23.52 3.13
C ASN A 614 25.06 -24.22 3.24
N ILE A 615 25.07 -25.54 3.33
CA ILE A 615 26.33 -26.33 3.40
C ILE A 615 27.13 -26.13 2.11
N ILE A 616 26.48 -26.13 0.96
CA ILE A 616 27.12 -25.90 -0.33
C ILE A 616 27.76 -24.52 -0.40
N LEU A 617 27.03 -23.47 0.00
CA LEU A 617 27.52 -22.09 0.00
C LEU A 617 28.71 -21.92 0.96
N GLU A 618 28.70 -22.58 2.14
CA GLU A 618 29.81 -22.58 3.07
C GLU A 618 31.04 -23.29 2.48
N SER A 619 30.88 -24.41 1.77
CA SER A 619 32.01 -25.08 1.10
C SER A 619 32.60 -24.22 -0.02
N MET A 620 31.75 -23.57 -0.84
CA MET A 620 32.20 -22.66 -1.91
C MET A 620 32.94 -21.42 -1.37
N SER A 621 32.61 -20.97 -0.16
CA SER A 621 33.32 -19.84 0.48
C SER A 621 34.66 -20.22 1.09
N ASN A 622 34.84 -21.49 1.48
CA ASN A 622 36.09 -22.01 2.01
C ASN A 622 37.11 -22.38 0.93
N ASP A 623 36.63 -22.57 -0.30
CA ASP A 623 37.48 -22.91 -1.48
C ASP A 623 37.97 -21.66 -2.22
N ARG A 624 37.53 -20.47 -1.81
CA ARG A 624 37.99 -19.15 -2.29
C ARG A 624 38.88 -18.47 -1.26
#